data_ce4df5ea610959189f235c2c1bebfdcb
#
_entry.id   ce4df5ea610959189f235c2c1bebfdcb
#
_cell.length_a   1.000
_cell.length_b   1.000
_cell.length_c   1.000
_cell.angle_alpha   90.00
_cell.angle_beta   90.00
_cell.angle_gamma   90.00
#
_symmetry.space_group_name_H-M   'P 1'
#
loop_
_entity.id
_entity.type
_entity.pdbx_description
1 polymer ?
#
loop_
_entity_poly.entity_id
_entity_poly.type
_entity_poly.pdbx_seq_one_letter_code
_entity_poly.pdbx_strand_id
1 'polypeptide(L)'
;EFDFAIEILCGLFDEIKLTSHDFNNEKGRIKAEIREKDRRSSLDFYFNSIVWKNSEVEKIVLGYCKTIDRVSVKKINEFRQKVLSAGNCFVYATGNISDKNLDALNKKISELDISQSNPGFTNTVTVNNEFFHREKKIWIKNNYWHYIQIGFDVDCSKYPGGVYDLLYALLFNGDKALVYNYLSEDNPIIYSYDSTFEQYDNVGNINFSFEVDRNKIEDVFKTVVELLNAAKDGRFNFEANLNYEMFNWELDLDNPDNLNWNMAYYNHILKTQPIDYSDEFYGRFRVTKEQIIDAAKYIFRRCNMTVAVKGDRKKINAEAIEKILESLD
;
A
#
# COMPACT_ATOMS: atom_id res chain seq x y z
N GLU A 1 -5.46 -33.18 -6.64
CA GLU A 1 -5.49 -31.88 -5.90
C GLU A 1 -5.67 -30.70 -6.86
N PHE A 2 -4.99 -30.69 -8.02
CA PHE A 2 -5.10 -29.59 -8.99
C PHE A 2 -6.51 -29.46 -9.60
N ASP A 3 -7.14 -30.57 -9.99
CA ASP A 3 -8.51 -30.57 -10.53
C ASP A 3 -9.51 -30.00 -9.50
N PHE A 4 -9.33 -30.32 -8.21
CA PHE A 4 -10.15 -29.76 -7.14
C PHE A 4 -9.98 -28.26 -6.97
N ALA A 5 -8.75 -27.76 -7.09
CA ALA A 5 -8.48 -26.33 -7.06
C ALA A 5 -9.15 -25.59 -8.23
N ILE A 6 -9.13 -26.20 -9.44
CA ILE A 6 -9.84 -25.67 -10.61
C ILE A 6 -11.36 -25.63 -10.37
N GLU A 7 -11.93 -26.69 -9.78
CA GLU A 7 -13.37 -26.73 -9.47
C GLU A 7 -13.77 -25.61 -8.50
N ILE A 8 -12.97 -25.37 -7.44
CA ILE A 8 -13.21 -24.27 -6.50
C ILE A 8 -13.12 -22.93 -7.22
N LEU A 9 -12.08 -22.72 -8.03
CA LEU A 9 -11.90 -21.49 -8.80
C LEU A 9 -13.09 -21.23 -9.73
N CYS A 10 -13.52 -22.24 -10.48
CA CYS A 10 -14.67 -22.14 -11.38
C CYS A 10 -15.97 -21.90 -10.61
N GLY A 11 -16.14 -22.50 -9.42
CA GLY A 11 -17.29 -22.27 -8.55
C GLY A 11 -17.47 -20.82 -8.09
N LEU A 12 -16.42 -19.99 -8.16
CA LEU A 12 -16.55 -18.56 -7.92
C LEU A 12 -17.42 -17.84 -8.96
N PHE A 13 -17.59 -18.43 -10.12
CA PHE A 13 -18.42 -17.88 -11.21
C PHE A 13 -19.88 -18.35 -11.14
N ASP A 14 -20.20 -19.35 -10.33
CA ASP A 14 -21.56 -19.84 -10.16
C ASP A 14 -22.46 -18.79 -9.48
N GLU A 15 -23.76 -18.87 -9.71
CA GLU A 15 -24.74 -18.01 -9.04
C GLU A 15 -24.72 -18.23 -7.52
N ILE A 16 -24.64 -17.13 -6.78
CA ILE A 16 -24.73 -17.19 -5.31
C ILE A 16 -26.18 -17.45 -4.89
N LYS A 17 -26.42 -18.60 -4.29
CA LYS A 17 -27.71 -18.98 -3.69
C LYS A 17 -27.65 -18.75 -2.18
N LEU A 18 -27.91 -17.53 -1.75
CA LEU A 18 -27.97 -17.17 -0.32
C LEU A 18 -29.39 -17.25 0.20
N THR A 19 -29.58 -17.93 1.35
CA THR A 19 -30.82 -17.79 2.09
C THR A 19 -30.90 -16.40 2.73
N SER A 20 -32.11 -15.91 3.03
CA SER A 20 -32.28 -14.65 3.76
C SER A 20 -31.62 -14.69 5.13
N HIS A 21 -31.54 -15.86 5.75
CA HIS A 21 -30.86 -16.05 7.02
C HIS A 21 -29.34 -15.83 6.89
N ASP A 22 -28.69 -16.51 5.96
CA ASP A 22 -27.24 -16.41 5.74
C ASP A 22 -26.84 -14.98 5.36
N PHE A 23 -27.64 -14.36 4.48
CA PHE A 23 -27.40 -12.99 4.06
C PHE A 23 -27.49 -11.97 5.23
N ASN A 24 -28.49 -12.13 6.09
CA ASN A 24 -28.64 -11.26 7.25
C ASN A 24 -27.55 -11.49 8.31
N ASN A 25 -27.15 -12.74 8.50
CA ASN A 25 -26.04 -13.09 9.40
C ASN A 25 -24.73 -12.43 8.91
N GLU A 26 -24.43 -12.52 7.61
CA GLU A 26 -23.22 -11.91 7.05
C GLU A 26 -23.23 -10.39 7.13
N LYS A 27 -24.38 -9.75 6.85
CA LYS A 27 -24.55 -8.31 7.10
C LYS A 27 -24.29 -7.94 8.58
N GLY A 28 -24.73 -8.80 9.50
CA GLY A 28 -24.49 -8.65 10.93
C GLY A 28 -23.02 -8.68 11.28
N ARG A 29 -22.26 -9.65 10.72
CA ARG A 29 -20.81 -9.79 10.91
C ARG A 29 -20.04 -8.60 10.39
N ILE A 30 -20.30 -8.19 9.15
CA ILE A 30 -19.63 -6.99 8.55
C ILE A 30 -19.92 -5.74 9.37
N LYS A 31 -21.16 -5.55 9.87
CA LYS A 31 -21.49 -4.41 10.73
C LYS A 31 -20.78 -4.49 12.07
N ALA A 32 -20.60 -5.68 12.65
CA ALA A 32 -19.83 -5.86 13.87
C ALA A 32 -18.37 -5.48 13.64
N GLU A 33 -17.76 -5.98 12.57
CA GLU A 33 -16.39 -5.62 12.16
C GLU A 33 -16.20 -4.10 11.96
N ILE A 34 -17.17 -3.43 11.30
CA ILE A 34 -17.15 -1.97 11.14
C ILE A 34 -17.17 -1.24 12.50
N ARG A 35 -17.90 -1.78 13.48
CA ARG A 35 -17.99 -1.17 14.82
C ARG A 35 -16.76 -1.43 15.67
N GLU A 36 -16.21 -2.65 15.62
CA GLU A 36 -14.98 -3.02 16.35
C GLU A 36 -13.78 -2.20 15.89
N LYS A 37 -13.61 -2.10 14.58
CA LYS A 37 -12.60 -1.23 13.99
C LYS A 37 -13.11 0.21 14.03
N ASP A 38 -13.29 0.85 15.19
CA ASP A 38 -13.65 2.28 15.21
C ASP A 38 -12.62 3.12 14.45
N ARG A 39 -12.71 2.99 13.13
CA ARG A 39 -11.78 3.59 12.15
C ARG A 39 -11.76 5.10 12.23
N ARG A 40 -12.86 5.70 12.72
CA ARG A 40 -12.93 7.15 12.93
C ARG A 40 -12.01 7.62 14.04
N SER A 41 -11.56 6.73 14.92
CA SER A 41 -10.60 7.01 15.96
C SER A 41 -9.19 6.52 15.62
N SER A 42 -8.99 5.77 14.53
CA SER A 42 -7.67 5.30 14.11
C SER A 42 -6.84 6.44 13.51
N LEU A 43 -5.53 6.35 13.69
CA LEU A 43 -4.58 7.30 13.11
C LEU A 43 -4.66 7.24 11.58
N ASP A 44 -4.66 6.04 11.01
CA ASP A 44 -4.75 5.81 9.56
C ASP A 44 -5.96 6.48 8.93
N PHE A 45 -7.12 6.46 9.60
CA PHE A 45 -8.29 7.14 9.08
C PHE A 45 -8.07 8.64 8.90
N TYR A 46 -7.45 9.28 9.89
CA TYR A 46 -7.16 10.71 9.82
C TYR A 46 -6.08 11.02 8.81
N PHE A 47 -5.03 10.22 8.78
CA PHE A 47 -3.95 10.35 7.81
C PHE A 47 -4.49 10.22 6.38
N ASN A 48 -5.21 9.15 6.08
CA ASN A 48 -5.76 8.88 4.76
C ASN A 48 -6.80 9.92 4.33
N SER A 49 -7.57 10.48 5.26
CA SER A 49 -8.51 11.56 4.96
C SER A 49 -7.82 12.87 4.54
N ILE A 50 -6.54 13.04 4.85
CA ILE A 50 -5.72 14.16 4.38
C ILE A 50 -5.04 13.79 3.06
N VAL A 51 -4.35 12.66 3.04
CA VAL A 51 -3.53 12.21 1.90
C VAL A 51 -4.39 11.95 0.66
N TRP A 52 -5.47 11.20 0.80
CA TRP A 52 -6.31 10.76 -0.31
C TRP A 52 -7.60 11.59 -0.49
N LYS A 53 -7.67 12.74 0.17
CA LYS A 53 -8.86 13.61 0.15
C LYS A 53 -9.36 13.90 -1.27
N ASN A 54 -10.67 13.72 -1.47
CA ASN A 54 -11.36 13.90 -2.75
C ASN A 54 -10.95 12.91 -3.86
N SER A 55 -10.31 11.79 -3.51
CA SER A 55 -10.01 10.70 -4.43
C SER A 55 -10.89 9.48 -4.17
N GLU A 56 -10.91 8.54 -5.12
CA GLU A 56 -11.59 7.25 -4.92
C GLU A 56 -10.93 6.40 -3.81
N VAL A 57 -9.62 6.60 -3.58
CA VAL A 57 -8.82 5.91 -2.55
C VAL A 57 -9.22 6.34 -1.13
N GLU A 58 -9.77 7.54 -0.94
CA GLU A 58 -10.31 7.99 0.36
C GLU A 58 -11.43 7.07 0.87
N LYS A 59 -12.09 6.35 -0.02
CA LYS A 59 -13.24 5.52 0.33
C LYS A 59 -12.81 4.29 1.15
N ILE A 60 -13.44 4.13 2.29
CA ILE A 60 -13.20 2.97 3.16
C ILE A 60 -13.74 1.70 2.50
N VAL A 61 -12.87 0.72 2.25
CA VAL A 61 -13.23 -0.56 1.58
C VAL A 61 -14.37 -1.29 2.29
N LEU A 62 -14.37 -1.36 3.62
CA LEU A 62 -15.48 -1.96 4.40
C LEU A 62 -16.79 -1.15 4.34
N GLY A 63 -16.75 0.10 3.87
CA GLY A 63 -17.90 0.99 3.86
C GLY A 63 -18.41 1.38 5.25
N TYR A 64 -19.69 1.64 5.35
CA TYR A 64 -20.37 2.10 6.57
C TYR A 64 -21.61 1.24 6.85
N CYS A 65 -22.02 1.10 8.11
CA CYS A 65 -23.22 0.35 8.47
C CYS A 65 -24.45 0.77 7.64
N LYS A 66 -24.61 2.07 7.36
CA LYS A 66 -25.71 2.58 6.51
C LYS A 66 -25.63 2.11 5.05
N THR A 67 -24.43 1.94 4.50
CA THR A 67 -24.27 1.43 3.13
C THR A 67 -24.54 -0.07 3.10
N ILE A 68 -24.09 -0.82 4.10
CA ILE A 68 -24.37 -2.26 4.24
C ILE A 68 -25.89 -2.51 4.35
N ASP A 69 -26.64 -1.64 5.04
CA ASP A 69 -28.10 -1.77 5.13
C ASP A 69 -28.81 -1.74 3.75
N ARG A 70 -28.25 -1.01 2.80
CA ARG A 70 -28.80 -0.86 1.45
C ARG A 70 -28.41 -1.97 0.48
N VAL A 71 -27.51 -2.86 0.88
CA VAL A 71 -27.13 -4.03 0.08
C VAL A 71 -28.24 -5.06 0.10
N SER A 72 -28.51 -5.70 -1.04
CA SER A 72 -29.44 -6.82 -1.19
C SER A 72 -28.81 -7.91 -2.05
N VAL A 73 -29.30 -9.15 -1.93
CA VAL A 73 -28.82 -10.28 -2.75
C VAL A 73 -28.92 -9.96 -4.24
N LYS A 74 -30.01 -9.29 -4.67
CA LYS A 74 -30.20 -8.86 -6.06
C LYS A 74 -29.06 -7.95 -6.51
N LYS A 75 -28.70 -6.93 -5.71
CA LYS A 75 -27.58 -6.00 -6.03
C LYS A 75 -26.23 -6.70 -6.06
N ILE A 76 -26.02 -7.69 -5.20
CA ILE A 76 -24.78 -8.49 -5.22
C ILE A 76 -24.70 -9.27 -6.53
N ASN A 77 -25.76 -9.95 -6.94
CA ASN A 77 -25.77 -10.70 -8.18
C ASN A 77 -25.61 -9.79 -9.42
N GLU A 78 -26.30 -8.67 -9.47
CA GLU A 78 -26.11 -7.65 -10.53
C GLU A 78 -24.65 -7.15 -10.59
N PHE A 79 -24.03 -6.89 -9.46
CA PHE A 79 -22.62 -6.49 -9.39
C PHE A 79 -21.69 -7.61 -9.84
N ARG A 80 -21.92 -8.85 -9.36
CA ARG A 80 -21.15 -10.02 -9.77
C ARG A 80 -21.18 -10.22 -11.28
N GLN A 81 -22.37 -10.22 -11.89
CA GLN A 81 -22.52 -10.33 -13.34
C GLN A 81 -21.75 -9.26 -14.12
N LYS A 82 -21.65 -8.05 -13.53
CA LYS A 82 -20.91 -6.97 -14.13
C LYS A 82 -19.39 -7.17 -14.01
N VAL A 83 -18.88 -7.61 -12.86
CA VAL A 83 -17.43 -7.70 -12.61
C VAL A 83 -16.83 -9.03 -13.07
N LEU A 84 -17.59 -10.13 -12.98
CA LEU A 84 -17.17 -11.45 -13.44
C LEU A 84 -17.46 -11.60 -14.93
N SER A 85 -16.63 -10.97 -15.75
CA SER A 85 -16.69 -11.01 -17.21
C SER A 85 -15.33 -11.32 -17.79
N ALA A 86 -15.29 -11.89 -19.00
CA ALA A 86 -14.04 -12.30 -19.65
C ALA A 86 -13.06 -11.13 -19.82
N GLY A 87 -13.54 -9.91 -20.03
CA GLY A 87 -12.70 -8.72 -20.17
C GLY A 87 -12.22 -8.12 -18.84
N ASN A 88 -12.62 -8.69 -17.69
CA ASN A 88 -12.28 -8.15 -16.37
C ASN A 88 -11.72 -9.19 -15.39
N CYS A 89 -11.61 -10.45 -15.82
CA CYS A 89 -11.07 -11.53 -14.99
C CYS A 89 -9.77 -12.04 -15.57
N PHE A 90 -8.78 -12.20 -14.71
CA PHE A 90 -7.46 -12.70 -15.05
C PHE A 90 -7.11 -13.85 -14.11
N VAL A 91 -6.51 -14.89 -14.66
CA VAL A 91 -6.08 -16.06 -13.90
C VAL A 91 -4.57 -16.23 -14.05
N TYR A 92 -3.88 -16.24 -12.92
CA TYR A 92 -2.47 -16.54 -12.85
C TYR A 92 -2.27 -17.85 -12.10
N ALA A 93 -1.51 -18.75 -12.68
CA ALA A 93 -1.12 -20.02 -12.08
C ALA A 93 0.42 -20.10 -12.07
N THR A 94 0.99 -20.27 -10.88
CA THR A 94 2.43 -20.33 -10.64
C THR A 94 2.79 -21.60 -9.89
N GLY A 95 3.98 -22.12 -10.12
CA GLY A 95 4.49 -23.33 -9.49
C GLY A 95 4.81 -24.43 -10.49
N ASN A 96 4.97 -25.65 -10.02
CA ASN A 96 5.25 -26.82 -10.87
C ASN A 96 3.98 -27.33 -11.54
N ILE A 97 3.57 -26.68 -12.64
CA ILE A 97 2.34 -26.98 -13.37
C ILE A 97 2.69 -27.75 -14.63
N SER A 98 2.17 -28.98 -14.76
CA SER A 98 2.36 -29.77 -15.99
C SER A 98 1.49 -29.23 -17.14
N ASP A 99 1.87 -29.50 -18.39
CA ASP A 99 1.08 -29.15 -19.58
C ASP A 99 -0.34 -29.72 -19.49
N LYS A 100 -0.48 -30.97 -19.01
CA LYS A 100 -1.78 -31.59 -18.77
C LYS A 100 -2.67 -30.77 -17.82
N ASN A 101 -2.08 -30.22 -16.76
CA ASN A 101 -2.79 -29.41 -15.79
C ASN A 101 -3.18 -28.05 -16.39
N LEU A 102 -2.29 -27.47 -17.18
CA LEU A 102 -2.56 -26.24 -17.90
C LEU A 102 -3.68 -26.40 -18.92
N ASP A 103 -3.69 -27.50 -19.67
CA ASP A 103 -4.76 -27.84 -20.62
C ASP A 103 -6.11 -28.03 -19.90
N ALA A 104 -6.10 -28.70 -18.75
CA ALA A 104 -7.31 -28.89 -17.92
C ALA A 104 -7.85 -27.54 -17.42
N LEU A 105 -6.99 -26.65 -16.96
CA LEU A 105 -7.35 -25.29 -16.53
C LEU A 105 -7.94 -24.48 -17.68
N ASN A 106 -7.25 -24.43 -18.83
CA ASN A 106 -7.71 -23.72 -20.02
C ASN A 106 -9.06 -24.23 -20.52
N LYS A 107 -9.26 -25.55 -20.53
CA LYS A 107 -10.53 -26.16 -20.90
C LYS A 107 -11.66 -25.71 -19.96
N LYS A 108 -11.45 -25.78 -18.65
CA LYS A 108 -12.45 -25.40 -17.65
C LYS A 108 -12.80 -23.91 -17.70
N ILE A 109 -11.79 -23.04 -17.88
CA ILE A 109 -12.02 -21.60 -18.04
C ILE A 109 -12.83 -21.32 -19.32
N SER A 110 -12.54 -22.03 -20.42
CA SER A 110 -13.26 -21.84 -21.69
C SER A 110 -14.74 -22.32 -21.63
N GLU A 111 -15.06 -23.20 -20.69
CA GLU A 111 -16.43 -23.72 -20.46
C GLU A 111 -17.25 -22.78 -19.53
N LEU A 112 -16.65 -21.76 -18.92
CA LEU A 112 -17.37 -20.83 -18.04
C LEU A 112 -18.40 -20.01 -18.82
N ASP A 113 -19.63 -20.00 -18.35
CA ASP A 113 -20.71 -19.16 -18.88
C ASP A 113 -20.61 -17.74 -18.27
N ILE A 114 -19.66 -16.98 -18.79
CA ILE A 114 -19.39 -15.60 -18.34
C ILE A 114 -19.61 -14.61 -19.47
N SER A 115 -20.07 -13.39 -19.12
CA SER A 115 -20.25 -12.33 -20.08
C SER A 115 -18.94 -12.02 -20.81
N GLN A 116 -18.98 -11.95 -22.14
CA GLN A 116 -17.86 -11.53 -22.97
C GLN A 116 -17.70 -9.99 -23.02
N SER A 117 -18.60 -9.24 -22.38
CA SER A 117 -18.55 -7.79 -22.36
C SER A 117 -17.37 -7.30 -21.51
N ASN A 118 -16.71 -6.23 -21.98
CA ASN A 118 -15.86 -5.44 -21.11
C ASN A 118 -16.74 -4.50 -20.29
N PRO A 119 -16.75 -4.59 -18.94
CA PRO A 119 -17.59 -3.73 -18.10
C PRO A 119 -17.21 -2.26 -18.12
N GLY A 120 -16.15 -1.89 -18.85
CA GLY A 120 -15.67 -0.51 -18.94
C GLY A 120 -15.08 0.02 -17.64
N PHE A 121 -14.65 -0.86 -16.73
CA PHE A 121 -13.86 -0.43 -15.58
C PHE A 121 -12.52 0.09 -16.05
N THR A 122 -12.22 1.32 -15.70
CA THR A 122 -10.87 1.87 -15.83
C THR A 122 -10.13 1.56 -14.53
N ASN A 123 -9.00 0.86 -14.62
CA ASN A 123 -8.13 0.58 -13.48
C ASN A 123 -7.24 1.78 -13.13
N THR A 124 -7.53 2.96 -13.66
CA THR A 124 -6.78 4.16 -13.36
C THR A 124 -7.41 4.90 -12.20
N VAL A 125 -6.70 4.96 -11.09
CA VAL A 125 -6.95 5.98 -10.07
C VAL A 125 -6.42 7.28 -10.67
N THR A 126 -7.29 8.05 -11.32
CA THR A 126 -6.97 9.42 -11.70
C THR A 126 -6.88 10.23 -10.41
N VAL A 127 -5.68 10.46 -9.96
CA VAL A 127 -5.43 11.44 -8.92
C VAL A 127 -5.37 12.80 -9.59
N ASN A 128 -6.27 13.69 -9.16
CA ASN A 128 -6.31 15.07 -9.62
C ASN A 128 -4.91 15.70 -9.48
N ASN A 129 -4.51 16.54 -10.44
CA ASN A 129 -3.26 17.31 -10.38
C ASN A 129 -3.10 18.13 -9.08
N GLU A 130 -4.20 18.45 -8.39
CA GLU A 130 -4.21 19.07 -7.08
C GLU A 130 -3.63 18.17 -5.97
N PHE A 131 -3.48 16.87 -6.19
CA PHE A 131 -3.00 15.92 -5.18
C PHE A 131 -1.65 16.33 -4.61
N PHE A 132 -0.68 16.70 -5.45
CA PHE A 132 0.66 17.13 -5.03
C PHE A 132 0.72 18.59 -4.57
N HIS A 133 -0.29 19.40 -4.86
CA HIS A 133 -0.33 20.84 -4.59
C HIS A 133 -1.24 21.22 -3.41
N ARG A 134 -1.95 20.25 -2.83
CA ARG A 134 -2.81 20.50 -1.68
C ARG A 134 -1.98 20.85 -0.45
N GLU A 135 -2.58 21.66 0.43
CA GLU A 135 -1.97 22.02 1.71
C GLU A 135 -1.72 20.77 2.57
N LYS A 136 -0.49 20.60 3.01
CA LYS A 136 -0.10 19.57 3.97
C LYS A 136 -0.21 20.13 5.38
N LYS A 137 -0.77 19.36 6.29
CA LYS A 137 -1.04 19.81 7.66
C LYS A 137 -0.53 18.83 8.69
N ILE A 138 -0.15 19.39 9.85
CA ILE A 138 -0.05 18.60 11.07
C ILE A 138 -1.46 18.46 11.64
N TRP A 139 -1.87 17.23 11.83
CA TRP A 139 -3.16 16.85 12.36
C TRP A 139 -3.02 16.29 13.77
N ILE A 140 -3.71 16.86 14.75
CA ILE A 140 -3.58 16.45 16.15
C ILE A 140 -4.94 16.07 16.71
N LYS A 141 -5.07 14.82 17.16
CA LYS A 141 -6.23 14.32 17.90
C LYS A 141 -5.84 13.98 19.33
N ASN A 142 -6.69 14.38 20.28
CA ASN A 142 -6.45 14.07 21.70
C ASN A 142 -6.59 12.57 21.99
N ASN A 143 -5.58 11.99 22.65
CA ASN A 143 -5.55 10.62 23.14
C ASN A 143 -4.53 10.49 24.28
N TYR A 144 -4.63 9.43 25.07
CA TYR A 144 -3.66 9.19 26.16
C TYR A 144 -2.31 8.70 25.63
N TRP A 145 -2.32 7.70 24.72
CA TRP A 145 -1.12 7.18 24.04
C TRP A 145 -0.76 8.05 22.85
N HIS A 146 0.52 8.10 22.52
CA HIS A 146 1.04 8.91 21.43
C HIS A 146 1.42 8.03 20.25
N TYR A 147 0.71 8.26 19.15
CA TYR A 147 0.93 7.63 17.85
C TYR A 147 1.22 8.70 16.84
N ILE A 148 2.20 8.47 15.99
CA ILE A 148 2.59 9.40 14.92
C ILE A 148 2.56 8.64 13.60
N GLN A 149 2.02 9.27 12.56
CA GLN A 149 2.10 8.81 11.19
C GLN A 149 2.59 9.95 10.32
N ILE A 150 3.59 9.67 9.52
CA ILE A 150 4.28 10.61 8.64
C ILE A 150 4.26 10.03 7.23
N GLY A 151 3.97 10.85 6.23
CA GLY A 151 4.02 10.40 4.84
C GLY A 151 4.29 11.51 3.86
N PHE A 152 4.68 11.07 2.68
CA PHE A 152 5.07 11.92 1.55
C PHE A 152 4.40 11.41 0.28
N ASP A 153 3.82 12.30 -0.49
CA ASP A 153 3.28 11.96 -1.80
C ASP A 153 4.43 11.67 -2.78
N VAL A 154 4.20 10.75 -3.68
CA VAL A 154 5.15 10.31 -4.71
C VAL A 154 4.53 10.46 -6.08
N ASP A 155 5.18 11.20 -6.96
CA ASP A 155 4.89 11.19 -8.39
C ASP A 155 5.55 9.95 -9.03
N CYS A 156 4.79 8.88 -9.19
CA CYS A 156 5.30 7.60 -9.70
C CYS A 156 5.68 7.63 -11.19
N SER A 157 5.42 8.73 -11.89
CA SER A 157 5.83 8.92 -13.28
C SER A 157 7.22 9.54 -13.45
N LYS A 158 7.78 10.11 -12.38
CA LYS A 158 9.01 10.92 -12.46
C LYS A 158 10.30 10.12 -12.55
N TYR A 159 10.37 8.99 -11.85
CA TYR A 159 11.54 8.10 -11.83
C TYR A 159 11.12 6.67 -12.20
N PRO A 160 12.07 5.84 -12.67
CA PRO A 160 11.83 4.40 -12.81
C PRO A 160 11.38 3.76 -11.49
N GLY A 161 10.49 2.78 -11.56
CA GLY A 161 9.91 2.13 -10.37
C GLY A 161 10.94 1.63 -9.35
N GLY A 162 12.03 1.03 -9.83
CA GLY A 162 13.12 0.56 -8.96
C GLY A 162 13.78 1.63 -8.08
N VAL A 163 13.70 2.91 -8.49
CA VAL A 163 14.19 4.03 -7.65
C VAL A 163 13.34 4.17 -6.39
N TYR A 164 12.03 4.08 -6.53
CA TYR A 164 11.12 4.19 -5.38
C TYR A 164 11.19 2.97 -4.47
N ASP A 165 11.31 1.78 -5.07
CA ASP A 165 11.41 0.54 -4.31
C ASP A 165 12.69 0.54 -3.47
N LEU A 166 13.83 0.90 -4.07
CA LEU A 166 15.09 0.93 -3.35
C LEU A 166 15.15 2.07 -2.34
N LEU A 167 14.53 3.22 -2.62
CA LEU A 167 14.39 4.31 -1.63
C LEU A 167 13.53 3.87 -0.44
N TYR A 168 12.42 3.17 -0.69
CA TYR A 168 11.58 2.60 0.36
C TYR A 168 12.36 1.58 1.19
N ALA A 169 13.04 0.66 0.52
CA ALA A 169 13.86 -0.35 1.19
C ALA A 169 14.97 0.25 2.06
N LEU A 170 15.65 1.26 1.55
CA LEU A 170 16.67 2.02 2.28
C LEU A 170 16.14 2.62 3.59
N LEU A 171 14.89 3.07 3.57
CA LEU A 171 14.27 3.66 4.76
C LEU A 171 13.79 2.61 5.76
N PHE A 172 13.24 1.49 5.27
CA PHE A 172 12.39 0.64 6.11
C PHE A 172 12.78 -0.83 6.16
N ASN A 173 13.55 -1.36 5.19
CA ASN A 173 13.80 -2.79 5.11
C ASN A 173 15.12 -3.21 5.76
N GLY A 174 15.03 -4.23 6.62
CA GLY A 174 16.18 -4.86 7.25
C GLY A 174 16.83 -4.04 8.37
N ASP A 175 17.89 -4.61 8.92
CA ASP A 175 18.66 -4.08 10.06
C ASP A 175 19.56 -2.87 9.70
N LYS A 176 19.67 -2.54 8.42
CA LYS A 176 20.39 -1.36 7.92
C LYS A 176 19.48 -0.23 7.49
N ALA A 177 18.15 -0.39 7.66
CA ALA A 177 17.18 0.64 7.36
C ALA A 177 17.42 1.91 8.19
N LEU A 178 17.28 3.07 7.55
CA LEU A 178 17.52 4.35 8.24
C LEU A 178 16.57 4.56 9.42
N VAL A 179 15.29 4.21 9.26
CA VAL A 179 14.31 4.35 10.35
C VAL A 179 14.69 3.48 11.55
N TYR A 180 15.07 2.23 11.31
CA TYR A 180 15.50 1.32 12.37
C TYR A 180 16.75 1.84 13.08
N ASN A 181 17.79 2.21 12.33
CA ASN A 181 19.06 2.67 12.91
C ASN A 181 18.88 3.96 13.72
N TYR A 182 18.23 4.98 13.15
CA TYR A 182 18.11 6.29 13.80
C TYR A 182 17.12 6.30 14.96
N LEU A 183 16.02 5.55 14.89
CA LEU A 183 14.93 5.64 15.87
C LEU A 183 14.92 4.50 16.89
N SER A 184 15.61 3.38 16.62
CA SER A 184 15.63 2.21 17.50
C SER A 184 17.02 1.85 18.01
N GLU A 185 18.03 1.73 17.13
CA GLU A 185 19.38 1.32 17.53
C GLU A 185 20.20 2.47 18.12
N ASP A 186 20.39 3.56 17.37
CA ASP A 186 21.22 4.70 17.82
C ASP A 186 20.50 5.52 18.90
N ASN A 187 19.19 5.67 18.76
CA ASN A 187 18.33 6.36 19.72
C ASN A 187 17.12 5.49 20.02
N PRO A 188 17.03 4.80 21.17
CA PRO A 188 15.88 3.96 21.50
C PRO A 188 14.66 4.81 21.86
N ILE A 189 14.07 5.45 20.85
CA ILE A 189 12.89 6.30 20.97
C ILE A 189 11.62 5.52 20.70
N ILE A 190 11.67 4.58 19.73
CA ILE A 190 10.55 3.71 19.35
C ILE A 190 10.94 2.24 19.53
N TYR A 191 9.93 1.38 19.72
CA TYR A 191 10.13 -0.07 19.78
C TYR A 191 9.97 -0.72 18.40
N SER A 192 8.95 -0.30 17.67
CA SER A 192 8.62 -0.81 16.33
C SER A 192 7.97 0.28 15.50
N TYR A 193 7.94 0.06 14.21
CA TYR A 193 7.21 0.90 13.27
C TYR A 193 6.52 0.05 12.21
N ASP A 194 5.46 0.59 11.63
CA ASP A 194 4.83 0.08 10.43
C ASP A 194 5.13 1.05 9.28
N SER A 195 5.35 0.53 8.09
CA SER A 195 5.59 1.33 6.91
C SER A 195 4.83 0.81 5.70
N THR A 196 4.49 1.69 4.78
CA THR A 196 3.77 1.35 3.55
C THR A 196 4.20 2.26 2.42
N PHE A 197 4.40 1.69 1.25
CA PHE A 197 4.41 2.42 -0.01
C PHE A 197 3.13 2.06 -0.77
N GLU A 198 2.12 2.92 -0.64
CA GLU A 198 0.91 2.81 -1.46
C GLU A 198 1.22 3.37 -2.84
N GLN A 199 1.06 2.56 -3.87
CA GLN A 199 1.32 2.97 -5.25
C GLN A 199 0.10 2.67 -6.12
N TYR A 200 -0.30 3.66 -6.89
CA TYR A 200 -1.29 3.59 -7.95
C TYR A 200 -0.61 4.02 -9.25
N ASP A 201 -1.32 3.99 -10.38
CA ASP A 201 -0.74 4.21 -11.72
C ASP A 201 0.34 5.32 -11.77
N ASN A 202 -0.03 6.55 -11.44
CA ASN A 202 0.85 7.73 -11.53
C ASN A 202 1.17 8.38 -10.19
N VAL A 203 0.64 7.84 -9.10
CA VAL A 203 0.73 8.46 -7.78
C VAL A 203 0.94 7.42 -6.70
N GLY A 204 1.69 7.79 -5.67
CA GLY A 204 1.85 6.99 -4.47
C GLY A 204 1.97 7.85 -3.23
N ASN A 205 2.09 7.18 -2.10
CA ASN A 205 2.41 7.77 -0.81
C ASN A 205 3.31 6.82 -0.03
N ILE A 206 4.50 7.28 0.31
CA ILE A 206 5.38 6.57 1.25
C ILE A 206 5.05 7.09 2.64
N ASN A 207 4.65 6.19 3.54
CA ASN A 207 4.35 6.57 4.92
C ASN A 207 4.83 5.54 5.93
N PHE A 208 4.98 5.98 7.16
CA PHE A 208 5.32 5.15 8.30
C PHE A 208 4.68 5.67 9.57
N SER A 209 4.41 4.76 10.50
CA SER A 209 3.77 5.06 11.76
C SER A 209 4.43 4.32 12.92
N PHE A 210 4.39 4.91 14.10
CA PHE A 210 4.99 4.35 15.31
C PHE A 210 4.37 4.92 16.58
N GLU A 211 4.55 4.18 17.68
CA GLU A 211 4.28 4.68 19.03
C GLU A 211 5.51 5.38 19.61
N VAL A 212 5.25 6.43 20.40
CA VAL A 212 6.30 7.15 21.11
C VAL A 212 5.88 7.56 22.53
N ASP A 213 6.83 7.55 23.46
CA ASP A 213 6.62 8.14 24.79
C ASP A 213 6.24 9.62 24.64
N ARG A 214 5.20 10.03 25.37
CA ARG A 214 4.64 11.39 25.33
C ARG A 214 5.65 12.50 25.65
N ASN A 215 6.76 12.18 26.30
CA ASN A 215 7.80 13.15 26.64
C ASN A 215 8.91 13.22 25.58
N LYS A 216 8.89 12.34 24.56
CA LYS A 216 9.90 12.25 23.49
C LYS A 216 9.39 12.72 22.12
N ILE A 217 8.23 13.38 22.05
CA ILE A 217 7.62 13.78 20.77
C ILE A 217 8.54 14.69 19.96
N GLU A 218 9.10 15.73 20.58
CA GLU A 218 9.99 16.66 19.88
C GLU A 218 11.30 15.97 19.45
N ASP A 219 11.83 15.08 20.28
CA ASP A 219 13.07 14.37 19.96
C ASP A 219 12.87 13.41 18.77
N VAL A 220 11.72 12.72 18.71
CA VAL A 220 11.44 11.87 17.56
C VAL A 220 11.32 12.67 16.26
N PHE A 221 10.72 13.86 16.26
CA PHE A 221 10.66 14.69 15.07
C PHE A 221 12.03 15.20 14.63
N LYS A 222 12.92 15.57 15.59
CA LYS A 222 14.32 15.93 15.29
C LYS A 222 15.05 14.76 14.60
N THR A 223 14.92 13.56 15.17
CA THR A 223 15.54 12.35 14.62
C THR A 223 14.96 11.97 13.25
N VAL A 224 13.65 12.13 13.04
CA VAL A 224 13.01 11.93 11.73
C VAL A 224 13.58 12.91 10.70
N VAL A 225 13.72 14.19 11.03
CA VAL A 225 14.34 15.16 10.11
C VAL A 225 15.79 14.78 9.80
N GLU A 226 16.55 14.35 10.80
CA GLU A 226 17.93 13.93 10.62
C GLU A 226 18.07 12.71 9.69
N LEU A 227 17.24 11.67 9.88
CA LEU A 227 17.26 10.49 9.01
C LEU A 227 16.83 10.80 7.56
N LEU A 228 15.83 11.67 7.37
CA LEU A 228 15.39 12.07 6.03
C LEU A 228 16.46 12.94 5.33
N ASN A 229 17.13 13.81 6.06
CA ASN A 229 18.28 14.55 5.55
C ASN A 229 19.46 13.60 5.27
N ALA A 230 19.67 12.53 6.07
CA ALA A 230 20.67 11.53 5.75
C ALA A 230 20.39 10.85 4.39
N ALA A 231 19.12 10.54 4.08
CA ALA A 231 18.75 10.03 2.77
C ALA A 231 19.05 11.03 1.64
N LYS A 232 18.71 12.32 1.84
CA LYS A 232 18.97 13.38 0.85
C LYS A 232 20.47 13.65 0.63
N ASP A 233 21.29 13.47 1.66
CA ASP A 233 22.74 13.70 1.62
C ASP A 233 23.52 12.46 1.17
N GLY A 234 22.86 11.33 0.93
CA GLY A 234 23.50 10.07 0.56
C GLY A 234 24.31 9.43 1.69
N ARG A 235 23.98 9.75 2.96
CA ARG A 235 24.60 9.17 4.17
C ARG A 235 24.01 7.79 4.46
N PHE A 236 24.17 6.84 3.53
CA PHE A 236 23.74 5.46 3.61
C PHE A 236 24.65 4.53 2.80
N ASN A 237 24.62 3.25 3.11
CA ASN A 237 25.37 2.25 2.36
C ASN A 237 24.52 1.74 1.19
N PHE A 238 24.69 2.37 0.02
CA PHE A 238 23.93 2.05 -1.19
C PHE A 238 24.12 0.59 -1.61
N GLU A 239 25.36 0.12 -1.71
CA GLU A 239 25.68 -1.24 -2.17
C GLU A 239 25.09 -2.31 -1.25
N ALA A 240 25.17 -2.11 0.06
CA ALA A 240 24.60 -3.07 1.01
C ALA A 240 23.07 -3.15 0.89
N ASN A 241 22.39 -2.01 0.73
CA ASN A 241 20.93 -2.00 0.55
C ASN A 241 20.53 -2.59 -0.80
N LEU A 242 21.22 -2.26 -1.88
CA LEU A 242 20.96 -2.84 -3.19
C LEU A 242 21.11 -4.36 -3.18
N ASN A 243 22.20 -4.88 -2.62
CA ASN A 243 22.44 -6.33 -2.53
C ASN A 243 21.38 -7.02 -1.65
N TYR A 244 20.98 -6.39 -0.55
CA TYR A 244 19.93 -6.92 0.33
C TYR A 244 18.58 -7.03 -0.41
N GLU A 245 18.19 -6.01 -1.14
CA GLU A 245 16.94 -6.03 -1.91
C GLU A 245 17.00 -7.03 -3.08
N MET A 246 18.11 -7.10 -3.81
CA MET A 246 18.29 -8.12 -4.84
C MET A 246 18.13 -9.53 -4.27
N PHE A 247 18.76 -9.80 -3.12
CA PHE A 247 18.64 -11.09 -2.46
C PHE A 247 17.20 -11.40 -2.00
N ASN A 248 16.50 -10.43 -1.42
CA ASN A 248 15.10 -10.61 -1.03
C ASN A 248 14.20 -10.93 -2.23
N TRP A 249 14.43 -10.26 -3.34
CA TRP A 249 13.71 -10.55 -4.58
C TRP A 249 14.00 -11.94 -5.14
N GLU A 250 15.23 -12.41 -5.06
CA GLU A 250 15.56 -13.78 -5.44
C GLU A 250 14.85 -14.80 -4.54
N LEU A 251 14.75 -14.52 -3.24
CA LEU A 251 13.97 -15.35 -2.31
C LEU A 251 12.47 -15.34 -2.63
N ASP A 252 11.93 -14.20 -3.04
CA ASP A 252 10.51 -14.08 -3.42
C ASP A 252 10.19 -14.92 -4.67
N LEU A 253 11.15 -15.11 -5.59
CA LEU A 253 10.98 -15.97 -6.76
C LEU A 253 10.83 -17.45 -6.39
N ASP A 254 11.39 -17.88 -5.27
CA ASP A 254 11.24 -19.25 -4.76
C ASP A 254 9.86 -19.49 -4.13
N ASN A 255 9.09 -18.43 -3.85
CA ASN A 255 7.77 -18.52 -3.29
C ASN A 255 6.70 -18.35 -4.40
N PRO A 256 5.96 -19.43 -4.77
CA PRO A 256 4.94 -19.36 -5.81
C PRO A 256 3.83 -18.34 -5.54
N ASP A 257 3.48 -18.09 -4.28
CA ASP A 257 2.43 -17.14 -3.90
C ASP A 257 2.89 -15.69 -4.14
N ASN A 258 4.12 -15.37 -3.73
CA ASN A 258 4.71 -14.05 -3.97
C ASN A 258 4.87 -13.80 -5.48
N LEU A 259 5.36 -14.80 -6.21
CA LEU A 259 5.48 -14.76 -7.65
C LEU A 259 4.11 -14.49 -8.32
N ASN A 260 3.08 -15.22 -7.91
CA ASN A 260 1.71 -15.08 -8.44
C ASN A 260 1.17 -13.66 -8.22
N TRP A 261 1.29 -13.16 -6.97
CA TRP A 261 0.86 -11.81 -6.62
C TRP A 261 1.61 -10.75 -7.41
N ASN A 262 2.92 -10.84 -7.49
CA ASN A 262 3.76 -9.88 -8.20
C ASN A 262 3.40 -9.82 -9.69
N MET A 263 3.24 -10.98 -10.36
CA MET A 263 2.82 -11.04 -11.76
C MET A 263 1.47 -10.33 -11.97
N ALA A 264 0.48 -10.63 -11.14
CA ALA A 264 -0.84 -10.03 -11.24
C ALA A 264 -0.79 -8.51 -10.96
N TYR A 265 -0.07 -8.10 -9.94
CA TYR A 265 0.05 -6.71 -9.53
C TYR A 265 0.71 -5.84 -10.61
N TYR A 266 1.86 -6.24 -11.11
CA TYR A 266 2.57 -5.49 -12.15
C TYR A 266 1.82 -5.46 -13.46
N ASN A 267 1.19 -6.56 -13.87
CA ASN A 267 0.49 -6.63 -15.15
C ASN A 267 -0.85 -5.89 -15.15
N HIS A 268 -1.59 -5.92 -14.05
CA HIS A 268 -2.97 -5.41 -14.04
C HIS A 268 -3.17 -4.15 -13.18
N ILE A 269 -2.43 -4.01 -12.10
CA ILE A 269 -2.56 -2.83 -11.23
C ILE A 269 -1.65 -1.72 -11.71
N LEU A 270 -0.34 -1.98 -11.82
CA LEU A 270 0.63 -0.98 -12.26
C LEU A 270 0.72 -0.84 -13.78
N LYS A 271 0.20 -1.82 -14.54
CA LYS A 271 0.23 -1.85 -16.01
C LYS A 271 1.63 -1.67 -16.61
N THR A 272 2.63 -2.06 -15.87
CA THR A 272 3.99 -2.16 -16.35
C THR A 272 4.09 -3.39 -17.25
N GLN A 273 5.11 -3.44 -18.13
CA GLN A 273 5.37 -4.63 -18.96
C GLN A 273 5.42 -5.88 -18.07
N PRO A 274 4.96 -7.04 -18.58
CA PRO A 274 5.11 -8.30 -17.86
C PRO A 274 6.55 -8.41 -17.37
N ILE A 275 6.73 -8.71 -16.11
CA ILE A 275 8.06 -8.99 -15.59
C ILE A 275 8.52 -10.26 -16.29
N ASP A 276 9.32 -10.10 -17.35
CA ASP A 276 10.16 -11.18 -17.80
C ASP A 276 11.25 -11.33 -16.75
N TYR A 277 11.23 -12.47 -16.05
CA TYR A 277 12.14 -12.77 -14.95
C TYR A 277 13.61 -12.89 -15.38
N SER A 278 13.90 -12.58 -16.66
CA SER A 278 15.26 -12.54 -17.17
C SER A 278 15.92 -11.16 -16.96
N ASP A 279 16.27 -10.49 -18.04
CA ASP A 279 17.06 -9.24 -18.02
C ASP A 279 16.28 -8.00 -17.53
N GLU A 280 14.96 -7.93 -17.72
CA GLU A 280 14.15 -6.76 -17.30
C GLU A 280 13.94 -6.72 -15.79
N PHE A 281 13.86 -7.87 -15.15
CA PHE A 281 13.77 -7.98 -13.70
C PHE A 281 15.00 -7.38 -13.01
N TYR A 282 16.20 -7.77 -13.44
CA TYR A 282 17.43 -7.17 -12.95
C TYR A 282 17.63 -5.74 -13.44
N GLY A 283 16.98 -5.35 -14.51
CA GLY A 283 16.95 -3.97 -15.01
C GLY A 283 16.34 -2.98 -13.99
N ARG A 284 15.41 -3.45 -13.15
CA ARG A 284 14.82 -2.69 -12.04
C ARG A 284 15.86 -2.27 -11.00
N PHE A 285 16.90 -3.06 -10.82
CA PHE A 285 18.00 -2.78 -9.90
C PHE A 285 19.16 -2.00 -10.52
N ARG A 286 19.04 -1.61 -11.83
CA ARG A 286 19.98 -0.69 -12.49
C ARG A 286 19.71 0.76 -12.03
N VAL A 287 19.73 0.95 -10.74
CA VAL A 287 19.52 2.26 -10.08
C VAL A 287 20.86 2.75 -9.56
N THR A 288 21.11 4.05 -9.68
CA THR A 288 22.33 4.64 -9.11
C THR A 288 22.04 5.33 -7.78
N LYS A 289 23.09 5.51 -6.99
CA LYS A 289 23.01 6.24 -5.71
C LYS A 289 22.51 7.67 -5.92
N GLU A 290 22.92 8.32 -7.00
CA GLU A 290 22.51 9.67 -7.36
C GLU A 290 21.01 9.76 -7.63
N GLN A 291 20.43 8.77 -8.32
CA GLN A 291 18.99 8.71 -8.56
C GLN A 291 18.19 8.59 -7.25
N ILE A 292 18.68 7.80 -6.29
CA ILE A 292 18.06 7.69 -4.96
C ILE A 292 18.13 9.02 -4.20
N ILE A 293 19.29 9.69 -4.23
CA ILE A 293 19.48 11.00 -3.61
C ILE A 293 18.56 12.05 -4.23
N ASP A 294 18.46 12.09 -5.55
CA ASP A 294 17.58 13.01 -6.25
C ASP A 294 16.09 12.75 -5.94
N ALA A 295 15.68 11.49 -5.89
CA ALA A 295 14.33 11.11 -5.48
C ALA A 295 14.06 11.51 -4.02
N ALA A 296 15.00 11.24 -3.11
CA ALA A 296 14.90 11.65 -1.70
C ALA A 296 14.74 13.17 -1.55
N LYS A 297 15.54 13.97 -2.27
CA LYS A 297 15.44 15.44 -2.29
C LYS A 297 14.11 15.93 -2.84
N TYR A 298 13.57 15.24 -3.84
CA TYR A 298 12.29 15.59 -4.43
C TYR A 298 11.11 15.25 -3.52
N ILE A 299 11.15 14.09 -2.86
CA ILE A 299 10.05 13.56 -2.05
C ILE A 299 10.06 14.16 -0.64
N PHE A 300 11.21 14.13 0.05
CA PHE A 300 11.31 14.48 1.47
C PHE A 300 11.50 15.99 1.69
N ARG A 301 10.48 16.75 1.35
CA ARG A 301 10.39 18.19 1.57
C ARG A 301 9.27 18.49 2.55
N ARG A 302 9.44 19.54 3.35
CA ARG A 302 8.40 19.96 4.29
C ARG A 302 7.07 20.23 3.61
N CYS A 303 7.08 20.89 2.45
CA CYS A 303 5.88 21.17 1.67
C CYS A 303 5.15 19.93 1.15
N ASN A 304 5.81 18.76 1.10
CA ASN A 304 5.25 17.46 0.69
C ASN A 304 4.92 16.55 1.88
N MET A 305 5.20 16.96 3.11
CA MET A 305 5.06 16.15 4.31
C MET A 305 3.65 16.25 4.91
N THR A 306 2.99 15.12 5.10
CA THR A 306 1.75 15.01 5.88
C THR A 306 2.08 14.36 7.21
N VAL A 307 1.59 14.93 8.30
CA VAL A 307 1.79 14.42 9.66
C VAL A 307 0.44 14.27 10.36
N ALA A 308 0.20 13.11 10.93
CA ALA A 308 -0.93 12.88 11.83
C ALA A 308 -0.41 12.45 13.21
N VAL A 309 -0.86 13.10 14.25
CA VAL A 309 -0.51 12.80 15.64
C VAL A 309 -1.78 12.53 16.44
N LYS A 310 -1.84 11.37 17.07
CA LYS A 310 -2.89 11.03 18.02
C LYS A 310 -2.24 10.91 19.39
N GLY A 311 -2.52 11.88 20.30
CA GLY A 311 -1.82 11.93 21.57
C GLY A 311 -2.40 12.93 22.58
N ASP A 312 -1.77 13.05 23.73
CA ASP A 312 -2.18 14.03 24.76
C ASP A 312 -1.88 15.46 24.29
N ARG A 313 -2.93 16.17 23.89
CA ARG A 313 -2.82 17.54 23.37
C ARG A 313 -2.08 18.50 24.29
N LYS A 314 -2.09 18.27 25.59
CA LYS A 314 -1.39 19.12 26.56
C LYS A 314 0.13 18.93 26.51
N LYS A 315 0.58 17.82 25.92
CA LYS A 315 2.00 17.46 25.76
C LYS A 315 2.53 17.65 24.35
N ILE A 316 1.68 18.05 23.41
CA ILE A 316 2.04 18.25 22.02
C ILE A 316 2.15 19.74 21.76
N ASN A 317 3.37 20.22 21.49
CA ASN A 317 3.64 21.58 21.04
C ASN A 317 3.73 21.62 19.52
N ALA A 318 2.62 21.97 18.87
CA ALA A 318 2.54 22.00 17.40
C ALA A 318 3.52 23.01 16.78
N GLU A 319 3.72 24.17 17.41
CA GLU A 319 4.64 25.21 16.93
C GLU A 319 6.11 24.74 17.00
N ALA A 320 6.49 24.04 18.08
CA ALA A 320 7.82 23.44 18.18
C ALA A 320 8.06 22.38 17.12
N ILE A 321 7.04 21.51 16.86
CA ILE A 321 7.11 20.49 15.80
C ILE A 321 7.26 21.16 14.43
N GLU A 322 6.44 22.18 14.11
CA GLU A 322 6.54 22.92 12.83
C GLU A 322 7.95 23.51 12.65
N LYS A 323 8.49 24.13 13.69
CA LYS A 323 9.85 24.69 13.65
C LYS A 323 10.94 23.63 13.42
N ILE A 324 10.78 22.44 14.02
CA ILE A 324 11.70 21.32 13.77
C ILE A 324 11.61 20.88 12.30
N LEU A 325 10.40 20.77 11.76
CA LEU A 325 10.16 20.33 10.39
C LEU A 325 10.63 21.35 9.32
N GLU A 326 10.78 22.65 9.66
CA GLU A 326 11.37 23.66 8.77
C GLU A 326 12.81 23.31 8.37
N SER A 327 13.53 22.55 9.18
CA SER A 327 14.91 22.13 8.89
C SER A 327 14.99 20.92 7.93
N LEU A 328 13.87 20.45 7.41
CA LEU A 328 13.81 19.42 6.38
C LEU A 328 14.05 20.00 4.96
N ASP A 329 13.83 21.28 4.72
CA ASP A 329 13.96 21.95 3.40
C ASP A 329 15.38 22.41 3.08
#